data_dbe13ea43cd3c297522a42e53d4c65b1
#
_entry.id   dbe13ea43cd3c297522a42e53d4c65b1
#
_cell.length_a   1.000
_cell.length_b   1.000
_cell.length_c   1.000
_cell.angle_alpha   90.00
_cell.angle_beta   90.00
_cell.angle_gamma   90.00
#
_symmetry.space_group_name_H-M   'P 1'
#
loop_
_entity.id
_entity.type
_entity.pdbx_description
1 polymer ?
#
loop_
_entity_poly.entity_id
_entity_poly.type
_entity_poly.pdbx_seq_one_letter_code
_entity_poly.pdbx_strand_id
1 'polypeptide(L)'
;MTAPATNRVLAHTGARYPIIQAPMGWIARTQLASAVSRAGGLGIIETSSGETANCQAEITKMSALGLPFGVNLPIRFLKDDAMLRFVCASGVRFVTTSAGSPAKFIAPLKDAGITVYHAVPVSYTHLRAHETPEHL
;
A
#
# COMPACT_ATOMS: atom_id res chain seq x y z
N MET A 1 -1.44 -33.98 -12.15
CA MET A 1 -1.94 -32.59 -12.29
C MET A 1 -1.36 -31.79 -11.15
N THR A 2 -0.41 -30.91 -11.41
CA THR A 2 0.09 -29.96 -10.41
C THR A 2 -1.01 -28.93 -10.13
N ALA A 3 -1.37 -28.73 -8.86
CA ALA A 3 -2.29 -27.68 -8.46
C ALA A 3 -1.80 -26.34 -9.04
N PRO A 4 -2.69 -25.49 -9.59
CA PRO A 4 -2.27 -24.20 -10.09
C PRO A 4 -1.59 -23.42 -8.97
N ALA A 5 -0.38 -22.91 -9.24
CA ALA A 5 0.36 -22.12 -8.28
C ALA A 5 -0.51 -20.96 -7.81
N THR A 6 -0.85 -20.93 -6.53
CA THR A 6 -1.67 -19.88 -5.95
C THR A 6 -0.92 -18.55 -6.06
N ASN A 7 -1.46 -17.58 -6.79
CA ASN A 7 -0.82 -16.28 -6.94
C ASN A 7 -0.84 -15.54 -5.60
N ARG A 8 0.33 -15.43 -4.96
CA ARG A 8 0.47 -14.81 -3.64
C ARG A 8 0.01 -13.35 -3.61
N VAL A 9 0.14 -12.62 -4.73
CA VAL A 9 -0.34 -11.24 -4.82
C VAL A 9 -1.85 -11.18 -4.61
N LEU A 10 -2.61 -12.11 -5.19
CA LEU A 10 -4.07 -12.16 -5.00
C LEU A 10 -4.45 -12.45 -3.55
N ALA A 11 -3.73 -13.36 -2.89
CA ALA A 11 -3.94 -13.66 -1.49
C ALA A 11 -3.65 -12.44 -0.58
N HIS A 12 -2.62 -11.67 -0.91
CA HIS A 12 -2.22 -10.48 -0.15
C HIS A 12 -3.15 -9.28 -0.37
N THR A 13 -3.67 -9.11 -1.57
CA THR A 13 -4.44 -7.92 -1.96
C THR A 13 -5.95 -8.10 -1.87
N GLY A 14 -6.42 -9.35 -1.95
CA GLY A 14 -7.85 -9.65 -2.10
C GLY A 14 -8.43 -9.22 -3.46
N ALA A 15 -7.60 -8.80 -4.40
CA ALA A 15 -8.01 -8.43 -5.75
C ALA A 15 -8.29 -9.68 -6.60
N ARG A 16 -9.10 -9.52 -7.65
CA ARG A 16 -9.39 -10.58 -8.62
C ARG A 16 -8.22 -10.81 -9.59
N TYR A 17 -7.53 -9.74 -9.94
CA TYR A 17 -6.38 -9.76 -10.85
C TYR A 17 -5.14 -9.22 -10.14
N PRO A 18 -3.93 -9.72 -10.45
CA PRO A 18 -2.68 -9.26 -9.84
C PRO A 18 -2.22 -7.92 -10.44
N ILE A 19 -3.12 -6.94 -10.46
CA ILE A 19 -2.93 -5.61 -11.00
C ILE A 19 -3.15 -4.61 -9.87
N ILE A 20 -2.13 -3.80 -9.59
CA ILE A 20 -2.16 -2.78 -8.55
C ILE A 20 -2.01 -1.41 -9.20
N GLN A 21 -2.95 -0.51 -8.93
CA GLN A 21 -2.87 0.86 -9.40
C GLN A 21 -1.72 1.60 -8.72
N ALA A 22 -0.97 2.38 -9.47
CA ALA A 22 0.07 3.24 -8.93
C ALA A 22 -0.52 4.37 -8.06
N PRO A 23 0.09 4.70 -6.90
CA PRO A 23 -0.28 5.88 -6.14
C PRO A 23 0.16 7.14 -6.89
N MET A 24 -0.78 8.03 -7.16
CA MET A 24 -0.55 9.29 -7.86
C MET A 24 -1.10 10.44 -7.01
N GLY A 25 -0.24 11.36 -6.61
CA GLY A 25 -0.62 12.52 -5.79
C GLY A 25 -1.81 13.26 -6.38
N TRP A 26 -2.77 13.64 -5.56
CA TRP A 26 -4.04 14.29 -5.87
C TRP A 26 -5.00 13.52 -6.78
N ILE A 27 -4.54 12.50 -7.51
CA ILE A 27 -5.35 11.74 -8.49
C ILE A 27 -5.85 10.42 -7.89
N ALA A 28 -4.98 9.68 -7.19
CA ALA A 28 -5.31 8.37 -6.63
C ALA A 28 -6.16 8.50 -5.35
N ARG A 29 -7.40 8.94 -5.53
CA ARG A 29 -8.44 9.12 -4.52
C ARG A 29 -9.53 8.08 -4.69
N THR A 30 -10.57 8.12 -3.87
CA THR A 30 -11.66 7.14 -3.86
C THR A 30 -12.27 6.91 -5.23
N GLN A 31 -12.44 7.95 -6.05
CA GLN A 31 -13.04 7.82 -7.38
C GLN A 31 -12.25 6.85 -8.26
N LEU A 32 -10.94 7.06 -8.41
CA LEU A 32 -10.10 6.19 -9.22
C LEU A 32 -9.91 4.83 -8.56
N ALA A 33 -9.56 4.81 -7.27
CA ALA A 33 -9.29 3.56 -6.54
C ALA A 33 -10.50 2.63 -6.55
N SER A 34 -11.72 3.15 -6.35
CA SER A 34 -12.94 2.34 -6.38
C SER A 34 -13.24 1.79 -7.79
N ALA A 35 -12.99 2.57 -8.84
CA ALA A 35 -13.17 2.10 -10.21
C ALA A 35 -12.23 0.94 -10.53
N VAL A 36 -10.95 1.05 -10.14
CA VAL A 36 -9.95 -0.03 -10.30
C VAL A 36 -10.37 -1.27 -9.51
N SER A 37 -10.78 -1.11 -8.26
CA SER A 37 -11.16 -2.24 -7.40
C SER A 37 -12.43 -2.94 -7.92
N ARG A 38 -13.40 -2.20 -8.44
CA ARG A 38 -14.60 -2.77 -9.10
C ARG A 38 -14.26 -3.53 -10.36
N ALA A 39 -13.25 -3.08 -11.10
CA ALA A 39 -12.75 -3.78 -12.27
C ALA A 39 -11.96 -5.07 -11.92
N GLY A 40 -11.65 -5.28 -10.66
CA GLY A 40 -10.97 -6.48 -10.15
C GLY A 40 -9.47 -6.30 -9.87
N GLY A 41 -8.92 -5.11 -10.05
CA GLY A 41 -7.57 -4.75 -9.59
C GLY A 41 -7.55 -4.33 -8.13
N LEU A 42 -6.42 -3.81 -7.66
CA LEU A 42 -6.29 -3.17 -6.35
C LEU A 42 -6.14 -1.67 -6.54
N GLY A 43 -7.14 -0.90 -6.12
CA GLY A 43 -7.04 0.56 -6.03
C GLY A 43 -6.15 0.97 -4.86
N ILE A 44 -5.34 2.01 -5.04
CA ILE A 44 -4.47 2.56 -4.00
C ILE A 44 -4.85 4.01 -3.73
N ILE A 45 -5.07 4.37 -2.47
CA ILE A 45 -5.22 5.76 -2.03
C ILE A 45 -3.84 6.35 -1.76
N GLU A 46 -3.55 7.50 -2.33
CA GLU A 46 -2.31 8.23 -2.11
C GLU A 46 -2.33 9.04 -0.81
N THR A 47 -1.16 9.28 -0.21
CA THR A 47 -1.00 10.17 0.95
C THR A 47 0.16 11.16 0.77
N SER A 48 0.58 11.39 -0.48
CA SER A 48 1.73 12.23 -0.83
C SER A 48 1.43 13.72 -0.96
N SER A 49 0.16 14.09 -1.08
CA SER A 49 -0.27 15.47 -1.33
C SER A 49 -0.04 16.42 -0.15
N GLY A 50 0.28 15.91 1.04
CA GLY A 50 0.41 16.71 2.26
C GLY A 50 -0.92 17.13 2.89
N GLU A 51 -2.04 16.75 2.28
CA GLU A 51 -3.40 17.01 2.76
C GLU A 51 -3.89 15.89 3.68
N THR A 52 -3.28 15.76 4.86
CA THR A 52 -3.50 14.62 5.77
C THR A 52 -5.00 14.36 6.04
N ALA A 53 -5.76 15.38 6.39
CA ALA A 53 -7.20 15.23 6.70
C ALA A 53 -8.00 14.75 5.47
N ASN A 54 -7.68 15.27 4.29
CA ASN A 54 -8.34 14.87 3.04
C ASN A 54 -8.00 13.42 2.68
N CYS A 55 -6.74 13.02 2.81
CA CYS A 55 -6.32 11.63 2.60
C CYS A 55 -7.03 10.67 3.56
N GLN A 56 -7.15 11.03 4.84
CA GLN A 56 -7.90 10.25 5.83
C GLN A 56 -9.38 10.11 5.46
N ALA A 57 -10.01 11.20 5.00
CA ALA A 57 -11.39 11.19 4.52
C ALA A 57 -11.56 10.25 3.31
N GLU A 58 -10.62 10.27 2.35
CA GLU A 58 -10.64 9.39 1.19
C GLU A 58 -10.47 7.91 1.57
N ILE A 59 -9.58 7.60 2.53
CA ILE A 59 -9.42 6.24 3.07
C ILE A 59 -10.73 5.78 3.72
N THR A 60 -11.36 6.63 4.52
CA THR A 60 -12.63 6.33 5.19
C THR A 60 -13.75 6.07 4.17
N LYS A 61 -13.87 6.92 3.15
CA LYS A 61 -14.84 6.71 2.04
C LYS A 61 -14.62 5.37 1.34
N MET A 62 -13.36 5.05 1.04
CA MET A 62 -13.03 3.81 0.35
C MET A 62 -13.33 2.58 1.21
N SER A 63 -13.05 2.64 2.53
CA SER A 63 -13.38 1.58 3.49
C SER A 63 -14.88 1.31 3.53
N ALA A 64 -15.71 2.35 3.45
CA ALA A 64 -17.17 2.22 3.47
C ALA A 64 -17.73 1.49 2.24
N LEU A 65 -16.98 1.40 1.15
CA LEU A 65 -17.41 0.69 -0.06
C LEU A 65 -17.26 -0.83 0.03
N GLY A 66 -16.52 -1.35 1.02
CA GLY A 66 -16.27 -2.79 1.19
C GLY A 66 -15.46 -3.43 0.05
N LEU A 67 -14.78 -2.64 -0.75
CA LEU A 67 -13.93 -3.10 -1.86
C LEU A 67 -12.50 -3.36 -1.38
N PRO A 68 -11.74 -4.29 -1.99
CA PRO A 68 -10.33 -4.42 -1.71
C PRO A 68 -9.58 -3.17 -2.17
N PHE A 69 -8.77 -2.59 -1.30
CA PHE A 69 -7.93 -1.44 -1.62
C PHE A 69 -6.70 -1.38 -0.71
N GLY A 70 -5.74 -0.57 -1.11
CA GLY A 70 -4.57 -0.28 -0.31
C GLY A 70 -4.32 1.21 -0.14
N VAL A 71 -3.35 1.53 0.68
CA VAL A 71 -2.88 2.91 0.92
C VAL A 71 -1.39 2.98 0.64
N ASN A 72 -0.92 4.05 0.02
CA ASN A 72 0.51 4.31 -0.12
C ASN A 72 0.99 5.30 0.95
N LEU A 73 2.05 4.93 1.63
CA LEU A 73 2.77 5.77 2.59
C LEU A 73 4.13 6.19 2.01
N PRO A 74 4.22 7.36 1.37
CA PRO A 74 5.48 7.88 0.84
C PRO A 74 6.27 8.54 1.97
N ILE A 75 7.19 7.79 2.57
CA ILE A 75 7.84 8.05 3.85
C ILE A 75 8.43 9.47 3.96
N ARG A 76 9.06 9.96 2.90
CA ARG A 76 9.68 11.29 2.86
C ARG A 76 8.67 12.45 2.95
N PHE A 77 7.43 12.20 2.56
CA PHE A 77 6.38 13.22 2.49
C PHE A 77 5.45 13.21 3.70
N LEU A 78 5.64 12.24 4.60
CA LEU A 78 4.91 12.21 5.86
C LEU A 78 5.57 13.19 6.85
N LYS A 79 4.80 14.17 7.32
CA LYS A 79 5.27 15.19 8.25
C LYS A 79 5.51 14.61 9.66
N ASP A 80 4.69 13.63 10.02
CA ASP A 80 4.69 12.96 11.32
C ASP A 80 4.10 11.55 11.20
N ASP A 81 3.93 10.87 12.32
CA ASP A 81 3.38 9.52 12.37
C ASP A 81 1.83 9.49 12.41
N ALA A 82 1.13 10.62 12.23
CA ALA A 82 -0.32 10.68 12.33
C ALA A 82 -1.00 9.82 11.25
N MET A 83 -0.51 9.87 10.01
CA MET A 83 -1.03 9.04 8.93
C MET A 83 -0.76 7.55 9.17
N LEU A 84 0.42 7.19 9.67
CA LEU A 84 0.74 5.81 10.03
C LEU A 84 -0.22 5.28 11.09
N ARG A 85 -0.41 6.02 12.19
CA ARG A 85 -1.35 5.65 13.26
C ARG A 85 -2.78 5.52 12.73
N PHE A 86 -3.22 6.45 11.88
CA PHE A 86 -4.54 6.39 11.27
C PHE A 86 -4.72 5.14 10.42
N VAL A 87 -3.76 4.82 9.55
CA VAL A 87 -3.81 3.63 8.69
C VAL A 87 -3.84 2.35 9.52
N CYS A 88 -3.01 2.25 10.56
CA CYS A 88 -3.03 1.09 11.48
C CYS A 88 -4.40 0.89 12.17
N ALA A 89 -5.13 1.96 12.44
CA ALA A 89 -6.44 1.92 13.10
C ALA A 89 -7.63 1.79 12.13
N SER A 90 -7.42 2.01 10.82
CA SER A 90 -8.51 2.13 9.83
C SER A 90 -9.04 0.82 9.28
N GLY A 91 -8.41 -0.31 9.61
CA GLY A 91 -8.78 -1.63 9.06
C GLY A 91 -8.28 -1.87 7.62
N VAL A 92 -7.44 -1.01 7.08
CA VAL A 92 -6.74 -1.21 5.80
C VAL A 92 -5.89 -2.48 5.89
N ARG A 93 -5.92 -3.31 4.86
CA ARG A 93 -5.20 -4.60 4.85
C ARG A 93 -3.93 -4.60 4.01
N PHE A 94 -3.77 -3.62 3.15
CA PHE A 94 -2.64 -3.56 2.23
C PHE A 94 -2.05 -2.15 2.17
N VAL A 95 -0.74 -2.05 2.35
CA VAL A 95 -0.01 -0.79 2.29
C VAL A 95 1.18 -0.92 1.36
N THR A 96 1.40 0.08 0.52
CA THR A 96 2.68 0.28 -0.13
C THR A 96 3.44 1.37 0.58
N THR A 97 4.71 1.16 0.87
CA THR A 97 5.63 2.21 1.33
C THR A 97 6.58 2.59 0.20
N SER A 98 6.95 3.86 0.11
CA SER A 98 7.83 4.37 -0.94
C SER A 98 8.64 5.57 -0.47
N ALA A 99 9.58 6.03 -1.29
CA ALA A 99 10.33 7.27 -1.09
C ALA A 99 11.04 7.39 0.29
N GLY A 100 11.72 6.35 0.73
CA GLY A 100 12.51 6.36 1.97
C GLY A 100 12.66 4.98 2.58
N SER A 101 13.35 4.87 3.72
CA SER A 101 13.52 3.59 4.43
C SER A 101 12.25 3.18 5.16
N PRO A 102 11.71 1.97 4.92
CA PRO A 102 10.50 1.52 5.58
C PRO A 102 10.74 1.00 7.01
N ALA A 103 11.98 0.95 7.49
CA ALA A 103 12.36 0.22 8.70
C ALA A 103 11.47 0.51 9.92
N LYS A 104 11.20 1.79 10.22
CA LYS A 104 10.36 2.16 11.37
C LYS A 104 8.84 1.96 11.14
N PHE A 105 8.42 1.74 9.89
CA PHE A 105 7.02 1.56 9.53
C PHE A 105 6.58 0.09 9.53
N ILE A 106 7.53 -0.83 9.33
CA ILE A 106 7.22 -2.25 9.13
C ILE A 106 6.59 -2.87 10.37
N ALA A 107 7.18 -2.66 11.56
CA ALA A 107 6.67 -3.26 12.79
C ALA A 107 5.23 -2.81 13.10
N PRO A 108 4.92 -1.50 13.19
CA PRO A 108 3.54 -1.06 13.46
C PRO A 108 2.52 -1.56 12.44
N LEU A 109 2.88 -1.59 11.15
CA LEU A 109 1.97 -2.07 10.11
C LEU A 109 1.73 -3.57 10.20
N LYS A 110 2.77 -4.37 10.47
CA LYS A 110 2.63 -5.82 10.66
C LYS A 110 1.84 -6.16 11.94
N ASP A 111 2.08 -5.44 13.03
CA ASP A 111 1.33 -5.61 14.29
C ASP A 111 -0.16 -5.31 14.10
N ALA A 112 -0.49 -4.39 13.19
CA ALA A 112 -1.87 -4.12 12.77
C ALA A 112 -2.43 -5.14 11.75
N GLY A 113 -1.68 -6.20 11.41
CA GLY A 113 -2.11 -7.24 10.47
C GLY A 113 -2.08 -6.81 9.00
N ILE A 114 -1.34 -5.76 8.66
CA ILE A 114 -1.29 -5.17 7.32
C ILE A 114 -0.19 -5.83 6.49
N THR A 115 -0.52 -6.22 5.28
CA THR A 115 0.47 -6.63 4.27
C THR A 115 1.18 -5.41 3.71
N VAL A 116 2.52 -5.43 3.72
CA VAL A 116 3.33 -4.29 3.27
C VAL A 116 4.18 -4.67 2.07
N TYR A 117 4.09 -3.86 1.01
CA TYR A 117 4.99 -3.89 -0.12
C TYR A 117 5.81 -2.60 -0.15
N HIS A 118 7.12 -2.72 -0.31
CA HIS A 118 7.97 -1.54 -0.41
C HIS A 118 8.41 -1.30 -1.85
N ALA A 119 8.10 -0.10 -2.37
CA ALA A 119 8.53 0.33 -3.69
C ALA A 119 9.95 0.90 -3.62
N VAL A 120 10.85 0.33 -4.41
CA VAL A 120 12.25 0.76 -4.52
C VAL A 120 12.60 1.09 -5.97
N PRO A 121 13.54 2.00 -6.23
CA PRO A 121 14.09 2.19 -7.57
C PRO A 121 14.70 0.90 -8.12
N VAL A 122 14.62 0.67 -9.42
CA VAL A 122 15.10 -0.56 -10.07
C VAL A 122 16.55 -0.89 -9.71
N SER A 123 17.43 0.11 -9.65
CA SER A 123 18.84 -0.07 -9.26
C SER A 123 19.00 -0.64 -7.84
N TYR A 124 18.19 -0.19 -6.89
CA TYR A 124 18.21 -0.71 -5.52
C TYR A 124 17.61 -2.11 -5.41
N THR A 125 16.59 -2.43 -6.20
CA THR A 125 16.02 -3.77 -6.24
C THR A 125 17.08 -4.79 -6.68
N HIS A 126 17.88 -4.43 -7.68
CA HIS A 126 18.93 -5.31 -8.20
C HIS A 126 20.05 -5.52 -7.17
N LEU A 127 20.49 -4.48 -6.50
CA LEU A 127 21.51 -4.56 -5.46
C LEU A 127 21.02 -5.37 -4.25
N ARG A 128 19.82 -5.11 -3.75
CA ARG A 128 19.25 -5.81 -2.61
C ARG A 128 18.96 -7.29 -2.87
N ALA A 129 18.68 -7.66 -4.10
CA ALA A 129 18.50 -9.07 -4.46
C ALA A 129 19.78 -9.91 -4.29
N HIS A 130 20.95 -9.28 -4.24
CA HIS A 130 22.25 -9.90 -4.07
C HIS A 130 22.90 -9.59 -2.70
N GLU A 131 22.24 -8.81 -1.85
CA GLU A 131 22.73 -8.55 -0.50
C GLU A 131 22.52 -9.77 0.39
N THR A 132 23.50 -10.07 1.22
CA THR A 132 23.37 -11.08 2.27
C THR A 132 22.48 -10.55 3.40
N PRO A 133 21.86 -11.44 4.23
CA PRO A 133 21.02 -11.02 5.34
C PRO A 133 21.68 -10.04 6.31
N GLU A 134 22.99 -10.00 6.37
CA GLU A 134 23.76 -9.10 7.24
C GLU A 134 23.79 -7.64 6.75
N HIS A 135 23.38 -7.39 5.50
CA HIS A 135 23.33 -6.06 4.89
C HIS A 135 21.90 -5.51 4.73
N LEU A 136 20.89 -6.23 5.25
CA LEU A 136 19.49 -5.82 5.28
C LEU A 136 19.11 -5.19 6.66
#